data_249a858d6e13fbdb749e1174a7d9ef9a
#
_entry.id   249a858d6e13fbdb749e1174a7d9ef9a
#
_cell.length_a   1.000
_cell.length_b   1.000
_cell.length_c   1.000
_cell.angle_alpha   90.00
_cell.angle_beta   90.00
_cell.angle_gamma   90.00
#
_symmetry.space_group_name_H-M   'P 1'
#
loop_
_entity.id
_entity.type
_entity.pdbx_description
1 polymer ?
#
loop_
_entity_poly.entity_id
_entity_poly.type
_entity_poly.pdbx_seq_one_letter_code
_entity_poly.pdbx_strand_id
1 'polypeptide(L)'
;MAAETGEGMYDVADAVDSGSFDAVPMAISAIDRGDTLHGLIVLEGLPSIVNSALVRSYLAYCMARERGQLREAMAMCRAAVAADPGHPAHYLNLGRVLLLGGQKAKAIAAFWRGISRNSGPEGASPADWPRHGMRREYDLIMDELRRLGIRKPPPFPSLDRAHPINKFAGKLLSSIGMR
;
A
#
# COMPACT_ATOMS: atom_id res chain seq x y z
N MET A 1 48.58 -24.60 36.47
CA MET A 1 47.36 -25.16 35.84
C MET A 1 46.28 -24.14 35.99
N ALA A 2 46.07 -23.37 34.97
CA ALA A 2 44.98 -22.38 34.89
C ALA A 2 43.97 -22.93 33.90
N ALA A 3 42.72 -23.08 34.30
CA ALA A 3 41.60 -23.46 33.45
C ALA A 3 41.02 -22.18 32.85
N GLU A 4 41.12 -22.07 31.56
CA GLU A 4 40.38 -21.07 30.76
C GLU A 4 38.93 -21.49 30.68
N THR A 5 38.03 -20.75 31.31
CA THR A 5 36.61 -20.78 31.02
C THR A 5 36.31 -19.65 30.03
N GLY A 6 36.42 -19.95 28.74
CA GLY A 6 35.91 -19.12 27.69
C GLY A 6 34.38 -19.26 27.63
N GLU A 7 33.67 -18.42 28.37
CA GLU A 7 32.22 -18.22 28.14
C GLU A 7 32.08 -17.48 26.82
N GLY A 8 31.64 -18.20 25.81
CA GLY A 8 31.24 -17.63 24.52
C GLY A 8 30.07 -16.68 24.73
N MET A 9 30.38 -15.40 24.64
CA MET A 9 29.40 -14.32 24.52
C MET A 9 28.72 -14.50 23.15
N TYR A 10 27.64 -15.27 23.15
CA TYR A 10 26.75 -15.34 21.97
C TYR A 10 26.18 -13.95 21.80
N ASP A 11 26.56 -13.34 20.68
CA ASP A 11 26.11 -12.02 20.28
C ASP A 11 24.58 -12.09 20.05
N VAL A 12 23.81 -11.53 20.97
CA VAL A 12 22.34 -11.52 20.92
C VAL A 12 21.83 -10.65 19.75
N ALA A 13 22.73 -9.95 19.06
CA ALA A 13 22.43 -9.14 17.89
C ALA A 13 22.17 -9.97 16.62
N ASP A 14 22.73 -11.20 16.53
CA ASP A 14 22.56 -12.08 15.37
C ASP A 14 21.28 -12.94 15.39
N ALA A 15 20.55 -12.92 16.49
CA ALA A 15 19.30 -13.67 16.65
C ALA A 15 18.03 -12.81 16.41
N VAL A 16 18.13 -11.68 15.74
CA VAL A 16 16.96 -11.08 15.09
C VAL A 16 16.67 -11.93 13.87
N ASP A 17 15.88 -12.93 14.13
CA ASP A 17 15.46 -13.99 13.25
C ASP A 17 15.12 -13.45 11.87
N SER A 18 15.86 -13.89 10.85
CA SER A 18 15.58 -13.60 9.43
C SER A 18 14.12 -13.92 9.07
N GLY A 19 13.49 -14.83 9.77
CA GLY A 19 12.06 -15.13 9.69
C GLY A 19 11.14 -13.94 9.98
N SER A 20 11.54 -12.99 10.81
CA SER A 20 10.71 -11.79 11.12
C SER A 20 10.65 -10.80 9.97
N PHE A 21 11.73 -10.67 9.19
CA PHE A 21 11.75 -9.81 8.00
C PHE A 21 10.99 -10.41 6.83
N ASP A 22 10.98 -11.73 6.69
CA ASP A 22 10.20 -12.45 5.65
C ASP A 22 8.70 -12.45 5.98
N ALA A 23 8.33 -12.38 7.25
CA ALA A 23 6.93 -12.36 7.69
C ALA A 23 6.17 -11.11 7.19
N VAL A 24 6.84 -9.95 7.06
CA VAL A 24 6.20 -8.70 6.61
C VAL A 24 5.67 -8.80 5.17
N PRO A 25 6.47 -9.16 4.16
CA PRO A 25 5.98 -9.33 2.79
C PRO A 25 4.86 -10.38 2.67
N MET A 26 4.95 -11.46 3.43
CA MET A 26 3.94 -12.51 3.47
C MET A 26 2.63 -12.01 4.06
N ALA A 27 2.67 -11.31 5.20
CA ALA A 27 1.50 -10.69 5.81
C ALA A 27 0.85 -9.65 4.88
N ILE A 28 1.63 -8.76 4.27
CA ILE A 28 1.16 -7.78 3.30
C ILE A 28 0.46 -8.47 2.13
N SER A 29 1.06 -9.55 1.60
CA SER A 29 0.47 -10.32 0.51
C SER A 29 -0.86 -10.96 0.92
N ALA A 30 -0.98 -11.50 2.13
CA ALA A 30 -2.22 -12.06 2.66
C ALA A 30 -3.29 -10.97 2.81
N ILE A 31 -2.96 -9.82 3.38
CA ILE A 31 -3.86 -8.68 3.56
C ILE A 31 -4.42 -8.20 2.21
N ASP A 32 -3.58 -8.09 1.19
CA ASP A 32 -4.00 -7.62 -0.13
C ASP A 32 -4.90 -8.63 -0.87
N ARG A 33 -4.81 -9.92 -0.52
CA ARG A 33 -5.78 -10.95 -0.96
C ARG A 33 -7.07 -10.97 -0.15
N GLY A 34 -7.15 -10.17 0.95
CA GLY A 34 -8.34 -10.06 1.79
C GLY A 34 -8.25 -10.84 3.12
N ASP A 35 -7.16 -11.57 3.37
CA ASP A 35 -6.93 -12.27 4.64
C ASP A 35 -6.35 -11.30 5.68
N THR A 36 -7.20 -10.38 6.11
CA THR A 36 -6.82 -9.31 7.05
C THR A 36 -6.68 -9.81 8.49
N LEU A 37 -7.36 -10.89 8.86
CA LEU A 37 -7.22 -11.48 10.19
C LEU A 37 -5.84 -12.12 10.36
N HIS A 38 -5.40 -12.94 9.40
CA HIS A 38 -4.06 -13.51 9.42
C HIS A 38 -2.99 -12.41 9.43
N GLY A 39 -3.15 -11.41 8.55
CA GLY A 39 -2.26 -10.25 8.52
C GLY A 39 -2.18 -9.50 9.85
N LEU A 40 -3.31 -9.32 10.54
CA LEU A 40 -3.36 -8.70 11.87
C LEU A 40 -2.52 -9.46 12.88
N ILE A 41 -2.73 -10.78 12.98
CA ILE A 41 -2.02 -11.65 13.92
C ILE A 41 -0.51 -11.60 13.68
N VAL A 42 -0.09 -11.72 12.42
CA VAL A 42 1.33 -11.69 12.07
C VAL A 42 1.94 -10.32 12.38
N LEU A 43 1.29 -9.22 11.95
CA LEU A 43 1.85 -7.87 12.14
C LEU A 43 1.87 -7.43 13.61
N GLU A 44 0.94 -7.89 14.45
CA GLU A 44 0.97 -7.64 15.90
C GLU A 44 2.05 -8.45 16.61
N GLY A 45 2.40 -9.62 16.09
CA GLY A 45 3.45 -10.48 16.64
C GLY A 45 4.87 -10.04 16.30
N LEU A 46 5.03 -9.03 15.43
CA LEU A 46 6.37 -8.57 15.03
C LEU A 46 7.09 -7.83 16.16
N PRO A 47 8.42 -8.03 16.31
CA PRO A 47 9.23 -7.23 17.21
C PRO A 47 9.14 -5.73 16.92
N SER A 48 9.26 -4.90 17.94
CA SER A 48 9.16 -3.43 17.82
C SER A 48 10.15 -2.81 16.82
N ILE A 49 11.29 -3.46 16.60
CA ILE A 49 12.31 -3.04 15.64
C ILE A 49 11.80 -3.06 14.18
N VAL A 50 10.79 -3.89 13.87
CA VAL A 50 10.21 -4.00 12.53
C VAL A 50 9.07 -3.00 12.30
N ASN A 51 8.78 -2.14 13.26
CA ASN A 51 7.65 -1.21 13.24
C ASN A 51 7.88 -0.01 12.29
N SER A 52 7.97 -0.28 10.98
CA SER A 52 8.08 0.74 9.95
C SER A 52 6.74 1.46 9.67
N ALA A 53 6.77 2.59 8.96
CA ALA A 53 5.56 3.28 8.51
C ALA A 53 4.68 2.35 7.65
N LEU A 54 5.31 1.48 6.84
CA LEU A 54 4.61 0.51 6.02
C LEU A 54 3.85 -0.49 6.87
N VAL A 55 4.52 -1.14 7.82
CA VAL A 55 3.91 -2.10 8.76
C VAL A 55 2.75 -1.44 9.50
N ARG A 56 2.94 -0.24 10.06
CA ARG A 56 1.88 0.49 10.78
C ARG A 56 0.66 0.80 9.90
N SER A 57 0.84 1.12 8.63
CA SER A 57 -0.30 1.42 7.76
C SER A 57 -1.12 0.17 7.42
N TYR A 58 -0.48 -0.98 7.23
CA TYR A 58 -1.16 -2.25 7.02
C TYR A 58 -1.84 -2.75 8.30
N LEU A 59 -1.15 -2.68 9.43
CA LEU A 59 -1.72 -3.00 10.74
C LEU A 59 -2.98 -2.16 11.03
N ALA A 60 -2.92 -0.85 10.76
CA ALA A 60 -4.07 0.05 10.92
C ALA A 60 -5.28 -0.41 10.08
N TYR A 61 -5.07 -0.82 8.83
CA TYR A 61 -6.15 -1.34 8.00
C TYR A 61 -6.75 -2.62 8.59
N CYS A 62 -5.92 -3.56 9.05
CA CYS A 62 -6.36 -4.79 9.69
C CYS A 62 -7.16 -4.50 10.98
N MET A 63 -6.68 -3.60 11.86
CA MET A 63 -7.40 -3.18 13.07
C MET A 63 -8.77 -2.58 12.75
N ALA A 64 -8.84 -1.73 11.72
CA ALA A 64 -10.11 -1.16 11.28
C ALA A 64 -11.08 -2.22 10.77
N ARG A 65 -10.58 -3.20 10.01
CA ARG A 65 -11.37 -4.24 9.38
C ARG A 65 -11.87 -5.28 10.37
N GLU A 66 -10.99 -5.79 11.23
CA GLU A 66 -11.26 -6.91 12.12
C GLU A 66 -11.86 -6.48 13.47
N ARG A 67 -11.47 -5.30 13.97
CA ARG A 67 -11.87 -4.83 15.30
C ARG A 67 -12.75 -3.58 15.29
N GLY A 68 -12.98 -2.97 14.12
CA GLY A 68 -13.76 -1.75 14.03
C GLY A 68 -13.08 -0.51 14.63
N GLN A 69 -11.77 -0.56 14.91
CA GLN A 69 -11.01 0.54 15.54
C GLN A 69 -10.72 1.68 14.56
N LEU A 70 -11.76 2.24 13.95
CA LEU A 70 -11.65 3.18 12.83
C LEU A 70 -10.90 4.47 13.19
N ARG A 71 -11.14 5.02 14.40
CA ARG A 71 -10.51 6.29 14.81
C ARG A 71 -9.00 6.15 14.94
N GLU A 72 -8.56 5.12 15.63
CA GLU A 72 -7.15 4.81 15.83
C GLU A 72 -6.48 4.45 14.52
N ALA A 73 -7.07 3.58 13.73
CA ALA A 73 -6.57 3.19 12.42
C ALA A 73 -6.39 4.39 11.47
N MET A 74 -7.35 5.33 11.45
CA MET A 74 -7.20 6.57 10.67
C MET A 74 -6.02 7.42 11.15
N ALA A 75 -5.80 7.51 12.47
CA ALA A 75 -4.67 8.25 13.02
C ALA A 75 -3.34 7.58 12.64
N MET A 76 -3.24 6.26 12.76
CA MET A 76 -2.05 5.48 12.37
C MET A 76 -1.74 5.61 10.87
N CYS A 77 -2.75 5.49 10.00
CA CYS A 77 -2.56 5.67 8.56
C CYS A 77 -2.08 7.10 8.21
N ARG A 78 -2.63 8.13 8.86
CA ARG A 78 -2.18 9.51 8.64
C ARG A 78 -0.75 9.72 9.12
N ALA A 79 -0.38 9.13 10.26
CA ALA A 79 1.00 9.17 10.75
C ALA A 79 1.97 8.46 9.78
N ALA A 80 1.56 7.33 9.18
CA ALA A 80 2.35 6.64 8.17
C ALA A 80 2.54 7.50 6.90
N VAL A 81 1.47 8.16 6.41
CA VAL A 81 1.56 9.11 5.29
C VAL A 81 2.48 10.28 5.61
N ALA A 82 2.46 10.79 6.85
CA ALA A 82 3.33 11.89 7.26
C ALA A 82 4.81 11.47 7.36
N ALA A 83 5.07 10.24 7.80
CA ALA A 83 6.42 9.69 7.93
C ALA A 83 7.06 9.35 6.58
N ASP A 84 6.28 8.85 5.64
CA ASP A 84 6.72 8.50 4.28
C ASP A 84 5.64 8.88 3.25
N PRO A 85 5.58 10.15 2.83
CA PRO A 85 4.56 10.63 1.91
C PRO A 85 4.76 10.14 0.47
N GLY A 86 5.90 9.52 0.17
CA GLY A 86 6.21 8.97 -1.16
C GLY A 86 5.60 7.60 -1.41
N HIS A 87 5.28 6.84 -0.37
CA HIS A 87 4.87 5.44 -0.52
C HIS A 87 3.35 5.28 -0.76
N PRO A 88 2.91 4.77 -1.92
CA PRO A 88 1.49 4.70 -2.28
C PRO A 88 0.67 3.75 -1.40
N ALA A 89 1.27 2.73 -0.76
CA ALA A 89 0.57 1.81 0.14
C ALA A 89 -0.07 2.54 1.34
N HIS A 90 0.53 3.63 1.83
CA HIS A 90 -0.06 4.40 2.92
C HIS A 90 -1.39 5.04 2.53
N TYR A 91 -1.48 5.54 1.30
CA TYR A 91 -2.71 6.11 0.75
C TYR A 91 -3.75 5.04 0.42
N LEU A 92 -3.31 3.85 -0.03
CA LEU A 92 -4.18 2.68 -0.23
C LEU A 92 -4.85 2.31 1.09
N ASN A 93 -4.06 2.09 2.15
CA ASN A 93 -4.59 1.68 3.44
C ASN A 93 -5.42 2.78 4.11
N LEU A 94 -5.01 4.05 4.02
CA LEU A 94 -5.82 5.19 4.46
C LEU A 94 -7.18 5.23 3.73
N GLY A 95 -7.18 5.04 2.42
CA GLY A 95 -8.40 4.98 1.62
C GLY A 95 -9.32 3.84 2.04
N ARG A 96 -8.78 2.64 2.25
CA ARG A 96 -9.53 1.48 2.75
C ARG A 96 -10.15 1.74 4.13
N VAL A 97 -9.39 2.31 5.08
CA VAL A 97 -9.90 2.68 6.40
C VAL A 97 -10.99 3.74 6.32
N LEU A 98 -10.83 4.74 5.45
CA LEU A 98 -11.83 5.77 5.21
C LEU A 98 -13.13 5.18 4.61
N LEU A 99 -13.04 4.16 3.74
CA LEU A 99 -14.20 3.45 3.20
C LEU A 99 -14.95 2.70 4.30
N LEU A 100 -14.24 1.99 5.17
CA LEU A 100 -14.85 1.32 6.33
C LEU A 100 -15.58 2.31 7.25
N GLY A 101 -15.05 3.55 7.36
CA GLY A 101 -15.69 4.66 8.09
C GLY A 101 -16.76 5.42 7.32
N GLY A 102 -17.22 4.94 6.15
CA GLY A 102 -18.25 5.58 5.33
C GLY A 102 -17.82 6.87 4.63
N GLN A 103 -16.54 7.27 4.70
CA GLN A 103 -16.03 8.53 4.17
C GLN A 103 -15.57 8.42 2.71
N LYS A 104 -16.49 7.99 1.82
CA LYS A 104 -16.22 7.67 0.41
C LYS A 104 -15.45 8.78 -0.33
N ALA A 105 -15.87 10.04 -0.19
CA ALA A 105 -15.22 11.15 -0.90
C ALA A 105 -13.74 11.32 -0.48
N LYS A 106 -13.47 11.20 0.83
CA LYS A 106 -12.09 11.30 1.35
C LYS A 106 -11.25 10.08 0.96
N ALA A 107 -11.85 8.89 0.89
CA ALA A 107 -11.19 7.69 0.42
C ALA A 107 -10.74 7.82 -1.05
N ILE A 108 -11.63 8.31 -1.91
CA ILE A 108 -11.31 8.58 -3.33
C ILE A 108 -10.16 9.59 -3.44
N ALA A 109 -10.19 10.67 -2.64
CA ALA A 109 -9.11 11.64 -2.61
C ALA A 109 -7.76 11.04 -2.15
N ALA A 110 -7.79 10.13 -1.14
CA ALA A 110 -6.60 9.41 -0.70
C ALA A 110 -6.06 8.51 -1.82
N PHE A 111 -6.90 7.75 -2.50
CA PHE A 111 -6.49 6.89 -3.62
C PHE A 111 -5.84 7.69 -4.76
N TRP A 112 -6.42 8.82 -5.16
CA TRP A 112 -5.82 9.67 -6.17
C TRP A 112 -4.46 10.26 -5.76
N ARG A 113 -4.31 10.61 -4.48
CA ARG A 113 -2.99 11.02 -3.94
C ARG A 113 -1.98 9.88 -4.03
N GLY A 114 -2.35 8.64 -3.70
CA GLY A 114 -1.49 7.48 -3.84
C GLY A 114 -1.05 7.25 -5.29
N ILE A 115 -1.96 7.41 -6.25
CA ILE A 115 -1.64 7.32 -7.69
C ILE A 115 -0.65 8.42 -8.09
N SER A 116 -0.89 9.68 -7.69
CA SER A 116 -0.02 10.79 -8.05
C SER A 116 1.39 10.68 -7.44
N ARG A 117 1.54 10.01 -6.30
CA ARG A 117 2.88 9.74 -5.72
C ARG A 117 3.61 8.62 -6.44
N ASN A 118 2.86 7.72 -7.05
CA ASN A 118 3.38 6.63 -7.87
C ASN A 118 3.69 7.05 -9.31
N SER A 119 3.13 8.17 -9.76
CA SER A 119 3.49 8.80 -11.03
C SER A 119 4.83 9.49 -10.85
N GLY A 120 5.80 9.24 -11.74
CA GLY A 120 7.09 9.93 -11.77
C GLY A 120 6.94 11.47 -11.83
N PRO A 121 8.04 12.21 -12.02
CA PRO A 121 8.02 13.67 -12.07
C PRO A 121 6.95 14.17 -13.05
N GLU A 122 6.36 15.33 -12.75
CA GLU A 122 5.34 15.97 -13.56
C GLU A 122 5.77 15.99 -15.04
N GLY A 123 4.98 15.35 -15.92
CA GLY A 123 5.29 15.20 -17.33
C GLY A 123 5.87 13.85 -17.76
N ALA A 124 6.14 12.93 -16.84
CA ALA A 124 6.56 11.59 -17.19
C ALA A 124 5.45 10.82 -17.93
N SER A 125 5.83 10.16 -19.03
CA SER A 125 4.95 9.26 -19.76
C SER A 125 4.50 8.09 -18.88
N PRO A 126 3.30 7.52 -19.09
CA PRO A 126 2.92 6.25 -18.46
C PRO A 126 3.92 5.11 -18.71
N ALA A 127 4.74 5.20 -19.76
CA ALA A 127 5.82 4.26 -20.04
C ALA A 127 7.02 4.40 -19.08
N ASP A 128 7.18 5.58 -18.47
CA ASP A 128 8.24 5.90 -17.51
C ASP A 128 7.81 5.66 -16.06
N TRP A 129 6.62 5.11 -15.86
CA TRP A 129 6.04 4.84 -14.54
C TRP A 129 6.87 3.84 -13.74
N PRO A 130 6.89 3.99 -12.41
CA PRO A 130 7.94 3.45 -11.58
C PRO A 130 8.10 1.96 -11.76
N ARG A 131 9.34 1.69 -11.94
CA ARG A 131 9.96 0.40 -12.10
C ARG A 131 9.46 -0.53 -11.00
N HIS A 132 8.91 -1.63 -11.42
CA HIS A 132 8.66 -2.90 -10.75
C HIS A 132 8.18 -2.94 -9.28
N GLY A 133 8.57 -2.01 -8.38
CA GLY A 133 8.25 -2.07 -6.96
C GLY A 133 6.89 -1.47 -6.55
N MET A 134 6.35 -0.51 -7.32
CA MET A 134 5.12 0.22 -6.94
C MET A 134 3.94 -0.05 -7.87
N ARG A 135 4.10 -0.92 -8.86
CA ARG A 135 3.02 -1.29 -9.80
C ARG A 135 1.88 -2.01 -9.08
N ARG A 136 2.23 -2.82 -8.08
CA ARG A 136 1.25 -3.54 -7.26
C ARG A 136 0.30 -2.59 -6.54
N GLU A 137 0.82 -1.57 -5.86
CA GLU A 137 0.01 -0.60 -5.13
C GLU A 137 -0.88 0.22 -6.07
N TYR A 138 -0.36 0.58 -7.23
CA TYR A 138 -1.15 1.22 -8.27
C TYR A 138 -2.34 0.36 -8.71
N ASP A 139 -2.10 -0.92 -9.02
CA ASP A 139 -3.14 -1.84 -9.46
C ASP A 139 -4.19 -2.04 -8.36
N LEU A 140 -3.77 -2.19 -7.10
CA LEU A 140 -4.66 -2.30 -5.96
C LEU A 140 -5.52 -1.03 -5.76
N ILE A 141 -4.93 0.15 -5.85
CA ILE A 141 -5.68 1.42 -5.77
C ILE A 141 -6.67 1.53 -6.92
N MET A 142 -6.27 1.16 -8.13
CA MET A 142 -7.17 1.19 -9.30
C MET A 142 -8.34 0.20 -9.15
N ASP A 143 -8.12 -0.95 -8.51
CA ASP A 143 -9.17 -1.90 -8.23
C ASP A 143 -10.17 -1.35 -7.19
N GLU A 144 -9.68 -0.71 -6.13
CA GLU A 144 -10.57 -0.04 -5.17
C GLU A 144 -11.42 1.07 -5.85
N LEU A 145 -10.79 1.90 -6.70
CA LEU A 145 -11.51 2.91 -7.46
C LEU A 145 -12.56 2.31 -8.40
N ARG A 146 -12.24 1.20 -9.09
CA ARG A 146 -13.21 0.49 -9.94
C ARG A 146 -14.40 -0.04 -9.16
N ARG A 147 -14.17 -0.64 -7.98
CA ARG A 147 -15.23 -1.10 -7.07
C ARG A 147 -16.16 0.04 -6.64
N LEU A 148 -15.62 1.26 -6.54
CA LEU A 148 -16.40 2.46 -6.24
C LEU A 148 -17.13 3.05 -7.46
N GLY A 149 -17.00 2.44 -8.65
CA GLY A 149 -17.56 2.93 -9.89
C GLY A 149 -16.74 4.05 -10.55
N ILE A 150 -15.53 4.32 -10.05
CA ILE A 150 -14.64 5.33 -10.63
C ILE A 150 -13.89 4.70 -11.81
N ARG A 151 -14.11 5.26 -12.98
CA ARG A 151 -13.42 4.81 -14.20
C ARG A 151 -12.05 5.48 -14.30
N LYS A 152 -11.09 4.79 -14.95
CA LYS A 152 -9.80 5.39 -15.33
C LYS A 152 -10.03 6.72 -16.08
N PRO A 153 -9.17 7.73 -15.87
CA PRO A 153 -9.24 8.96 -16.66
C PRO A 153 -9.12 8.62 -18.16
N PRO A 154 -9.72 9.43 -19.05
CA PRO A 154 -9.56 9.22 -20.48
C PRO A 154 -8.08 9.43 -20.87
N PRO A 155 -7.60 8.85 -21.99
CA PRO A 155 -6.22 9.01 -22.46
C PRO A 155 -5.78 10.48 -22.60
N PHE A 156 -6.71 11.33 -23.01
CA PHE A 156 -6.51 12.78 -23.13
C PHE A 156 -7.46 13.49 -22.16
N PRO A 157 -7.01 13.86 -20.94
CA PRO A 157 -7.86 14.47 -19.91
C PRO A 157 -8.42 15.84 -20.30
N SER A 158 -7.74 16.57 -21.19
CA SER A 158 -8.17 17.87 -21.72
C SER A 158 -9.37 17.79 -22.67
N LEU A 159 -9.70 16.61 -23.18
CA LEU A 159 -10.83 16.37 -24.07
C LEU A 159 -11.94 15.65 -23.33
N ASP A 160 -13.21 15.92 -23.70
CA ASP A 160 -14.34 15.18 -23.19
C ASP A 160 -14.14 13.68 -23.39
N ARG A 161 -14.61 12.87 -22.41
CA ARG A 161 -14.53 11.41 -22.50
C ARG A 161 -15.26 10.86 -23.73
N ALA A 162 -16.32 11.51 -24.16
CA ALA A 162 -17.10 11.16 -25.36
C ALA A 162 -16.39 11.57 -26.66
N HIS A 163 -15.34 12.37 -26.60
CA HIS A 163 -14.62 12.84 -27.78
C HIS A 163 -14.07 11.67 -28.60
N PRO A 164 -14.18 11.69 -29.95
CA PRO A 164 -13.75 10.59 -30.81
C PRO A 164 -12.30 10.14 -30.57
N ILE A 165 -11.39 11.07 -30.35
CA ILE A 165 -9.96 10.78 -30.05
C ILE A 165 -9.84 9.94 -28.77
N ASN A 166 -10.56 10.29 -27.70
CA ASN A 166 -10.53 9.52 -26.46
C ASN A 166 -11.14 8.13 -26.63
N LYS A 167 -12.19 7.97 -27.44
CA LYS A 167 -12.80 6.68 -27.76
C LYS A 167 -11.85 5.80 -28.55
N PHE A 168 -11.21 6.36 -29.59
CA PHE A 168 -10.28 5.63 -30.45
C PHE A 168 -9.02 5.21 -29.66
N ALA A 169 -8.35 6.15 -29.00
CA ALA A 169 -7.18 5.87 -28.19
C ALA A 169 -7.49 4.89 -27.06
N GLY A 170 -8.68 5.00 -26.43
CA GLY A 170 -9.12 4.06 -25.42
C GLY A 170 -9.28 2.63 -25.92
N LYS A 171 -9.82 2.44 -27.13
CA LYS A 171 -9.92 1.14 -27.80
C LYS A 171 -8.53 0.58 -28.14
N LEU A 172 -7.66 1.40 -28.73
CA LEU A 172 -6.31 0.99 -29.11
C LEU A 172 -5.50 0.56 -27.89
N LEU A 173 -5.47 1.36 -26.83
CA LEU A 173 -4.75 1.02 -25.59
C LEU A 173 -5.33 -0.23 -24.92
N SER A 174 -6.63 -0.47 -25.02
CA SER A 174 -7.26 -1.68 -24.50
C SER A 174 -6.85 -2.92 -25.31
N SER A 175 -6.74 -2.80 -26.65
CA SER A 175 -6.37 -3.94 -27.50
C SER A 175 -4.91 -4.40 -27.33
N ILE A 176 -4.02 -3.48 -26.90
CA ILE A 176 -2.61 -3.81 -26.64
C ILE A 176 -2.33 -4.07 -25.14
N GLY A 177 -3.38 -4.24 -24.31
CA GLY A 177 -3.23 -4.56 -22.88
C GLY A 177 -2.67 -3.45 -22.01
N MET A 178 -2.56 -2.21 -22.52
CA MET A 178 -2.02 -1.05 -21.79
C MET A 178 -3.09 -0.27 -21.00
N ARG A 179 -4.33 -0.82 -20.88
CA ARG A 179 -5.42 -0.13 -20.18
C ARG A 179 -6.31 -1.07 -19.36
#